data_9be32e22c94aceeec0fdb22933bbe9a5
#
_entry.id   9be32e22c94aceeec0fdb22933bbe9a5
#
_cell.length_a   1.000
_cell.length_b   1.000
_cell.length_c   1.000
_cell.angle_alpha   90.00
_cell.angle_beta   90.00
_cell.angle_gamma   90.00
#
_symmetry.space_group_name_H-M   'P 1'
#
loop_
_entity.id
_entity.type
_entity.pdbx_description
1 polymer ?
#
loop_
_entity_poly.entity_id
_entity_poly.type
_entity_poly.pdbx_seq_one_letter_code
_entity_poly.pdbx_strand_id
1 'polypeptide(L)' 'MLTANHVKQYRLMAGFSQKELASKTGITRQTLSLIEKGTYNPSLKLCLNLCHALNQTLDTVFGVEPS' A
#
# COMPACT_ATOMS: atom_id res chain seq x y z
N MET A 1 1.22 -7.86 12.14
CA MET A 1 0.33 -7.92 10.97
C MET A 1 0.42 -6.63 10.20
N LEU A 2 0.39 -6.71 8.87
CA LEU A 2 0.59 -5.55 7.99
C LEU A 2 -0.75 -4.92 7.57
N THR A 3 -1.75 -4.93 8.47
CA THR A 3 -3.07 -4.37 8.18
C THR A 3 -3.13 -2.87 8.45
N ALA A 4 -2.35 -2.36 9.40
CA ALA A 4 -2.23 -0.92 9.61
C ALA A 4 -1.13 -0.39 8.70
N ASN A 5 -1.46 0.58 7.83
CA ASN A 5 -0.51 1.06 6.84
C ASN A 5 -0.83 2.49 6.40
N HIS A 6 0.10 3.07 5.65
CA HIS A 6 -0.01 4.42 5.12
C HIS A 6 -0.11 4.42 3.59
N VAL A 7 -0.59 3.34 2.98
CA VAL A 7 -0.66 3.22 1.52
C VAL A 7 -1.49 4.34 0.93
N LYS A 8 -2.68 4.59 1.46
CA LYS A 8 -3.56 5.65 0.93
C LYS A 8 -2.89 7.01 0.99
N GLN A 9 -2.24 7.33 2.11
CA GLN A 9 -1.57 8.61 2.30
C GLN A 9 -0.50 8.82 1.23
N TYR A 10 0.40 7.86 1.05
CA TYR A 10 1.48 7.99 0.06
C TYR A 10 0.98 7.89 -1.36
N ARG A 11 -0.11 7.14 -1.59
CA ARG A 11 -0.75 7.10 -2.90
C ARG A 11 -1.26 8.49 -3.30
N LEU A 12 -1.94 9.16 -2.40
CA LEU A 12 -2.46 10.51 -2.66
C LEU A 12 -1.32 11.51 -2.84
N MET A 13 -0.27 11.40 -2.04
CA MET A 13 0.90 12.28 -2.18
C MET A 13 1.61 12.08 -3.52
N ALA A 14 1.59 10.87 -4.05
CA ALA A 14 2.19 10.57 -5.34
C ALA A 14 1.28 10.92 -6.52
N GLY A 15 0.03 11.30 -6.25
CA GLY A 15 -0.91 11.69 -7.29
C GLY A 15 -1.57 10.51 -8.00
N PHE A 16 -1.58 9.32 -7.41
CA PHE A 16 -2.19 8.14 -8.02
C PHE A 16 -3.63 7.95 -7.57
N SER A 17 -4.50 7.55 -8.52
CA SER A 17 -5.81 6.99 -8.17
C SER A 17 -5.60 5.56 -7.66
N GLN A 18 -6.63 5.00 -7.01
CA GLN A 18 -6.58 3.59 -6.62
C GLN A 18 -6.38 2.69 -7.83
N LYS A 19 -7.07 3.00 -8.93
CA LYS A 19 -6.96 2.22 -10.17
C LYS A 19 -5.53 2.24 -10.71
N GLU A 20 -4.89 3.41 -10.70
CA GLU A 20 -3.53 3.54 -11.20
C GLU A 20 -2.54 2.75 -10.36
N LEU A 21 -2.61 2.87 -9.04
CA LEU A 21 -1.69 2.14 -8.17
C LEU A 21 -1.94 0.64 -8.24
N ALA A 22 -3.20 0.21 -8.28
CA ALA A 22 -3.54 -1.20 -8.42
C ALA A 22 -2.95 -1.78 -9.71
N SER A 23 -3.09 -1.05 -10.81
CA SER A 23 -2.53 -1.46 -12.10
C SER A 23 -1.01 -1.60 -12.05
N LYS A 24 -0.34 -0.65 -11.39
CA LYS A 24 1.12 -0.67 -11.29
C LYS A 24 1.63 -1.85 -10.47
N THR A 25 0.83 -2.35 -9.55
CA THR A 25 1.24 -3.43 -8.64
C THR A 25 0.61 -4.78 -8.98
N GLY A 26 -0.15 -4.85 -10.06
CA GLY A 26 -0.71 -6.10 -10.54
C GLY A 26 -1.88 -6.64 -9.72
N ILE A 27 -2.59 -5.77 -9.01
CA ILE A 27 -3.77 -6.16 -8.23
C ILE A 27 -5.00 -5.39 -8.71
N THR A 28 -6.18 -5.82 -8.26
CA THR A 28 -7.41 -5.11 -8.59
C THR A 28 -7.56 -3.88 -7.69
N ARG A 29 -8.33 -2.89 -8.18
CA ARG A 29 -8.67 -1.72 -7.37
C ARG A 29 -9.38 -2.13 -6.07
N GLN A 30 -10.23 -3.15 -6.15
CA GLN A 30 -10.95 -3.64 -4.98
C GLN A 30 -9.99 -4.17 -3.91
N THR A 31 -8.99 -4.96 -4.32
CA THR A 31 -7.98 -5.47 -3.40
C THR A 31 -7.20 -4.33 -2.76
N LEU A 32 -6.80 -3.33 -3.56
CA LEU A 32 -6.09 -2.17 -3.01
C LEU A 32 -6.95 -1.42 -2.00
N SER A 33 -8.25 -1.26 -2.28
CA SER A 33 -9.16 -0.61 -1.35
C SER A 33 -9.20 -1.34 -0.01
N LEU A 34 -9.24 -2.67 -0.03
CA LEU A 34 -9.23 -3.48 1.18
C LEU A 34 -7.91 -3.34 1.95
N ILE A 35 -6.79 -3.26 1.22
CA ILE A 35 -5.48 -3.04 1.85
C ILE A 35 -5.46 -1.68 2.56
N GLU A 36 -5.95 -0.64 1.90
CA GLU A 36 -5.97 0.71 2.47
C GLU A 36 -6.85 0.79 3.71
N LYS A 37 -7.92 0.01 3.75
CA LYS A 37 -8.82 -0.06 4.91
C LYS A 37 -8.26 -0.89 6.06
N GLY A 38 -7.19 -1.65 5.82
CA GLY A 38 -6.63 -2.53 6.83
C GLY A 38 -7.39 -3.84 7.02
N THR A 39 -8.24 -4.21 6.07
CA THR A 39 -9.04 -5.44 6.16
C THR A 39 -8.47 -6.58 5.32
N TYR A 40 -7.40 -6.34 4.59
CA TYR A 40 -6.70 -7.32 3.77
C TYR A 40 -5.24 -7.35 4.21
N ASN A 41 -4.73 -8.54 4.49
CA ASN A 41 -3.33 -8.70 4.90
C ASN A 41 -2.47 -9.03 3.68
N PRO A 42 -1.78 -8.05 3.09
CA PRO A 42 -0.99 -8.30 1.87
C PRO A 42 0.24 -9.14 2.18
N SER A 43 0.68 -9.93 1.19
CA SER A 43 1.94 -10.66 1.26
C SER A 43 3.11 -9.66 1.33
N LEU A 44 4.27 -10.12 1.81
CA LEU A 44 5.47 -9.29 1.83
C LEU A 44 5.82 -8.81 0.42
N LYS A 45 5.72 -9.70 -0.57
CA LYS A 45 6.01 -9.36 -1.96
C LYS A 45 5.12 -8.20 -2.44
N LEU A 46 3.82 -8.27 -2.12
CA LEU A 46 2.89 -7.21 -2.51
C LEU A 46 3.20 -5.91 -1.78
N CYS A 47 3.55 -5.98 -0.50
CA CYS A 47 3.97 -4.80 0.26
C CYS A 47 5.17 -4.13 -0.40
N LEU A 48 6.16 -4.91 -0.82
CA LEU A 48 7.35 -4.39 -1.49
C LEU A 48 7.00 -3.77 -2.83
N ASN A 49 6.09 -4.39 -3.59
CA ASN A 49 5.65 -3.84 -4.88
C ASN A 49 4.94 -2.50 -4.68
N LEU A 50 4.10 -2.39 -3.67
CA LEU A 50 3.42 -1.14 -3.34
C LEU A 50 4.42 -0.05 -2.95
N CYS A 51 5.37 -0.39 -2.09
CA CYS A 51 6.41 0.56 -1.67
C CYS A 51 7.24 1.02 -2.86
N HIS A 52 7.60 0.10 -3.76
CA HIS A 52 8.37 0.44 -4.95
C HIS A 52 7.58 1.40 -5.86
N ALA A 53 6.30 1.10 -6.09
CA ALA A 53 5.46 1.96 -6.92
C ALA A 53 5.29 3.36 -6.32
N LEU A 54 5.29 3.45 -5.00
CA LEU A 54 5.16 4.72 -4.28
C LEU A 54 6.50 5.40 -4.02
N ASN A 55 7.61 4.75 -4.39
CA ASN A 55 8.97 5.23 -4.14
C ASN A 55 9.21 5.49 -2.65
N GLN A 56 8.75 4.57 -1.83
CA GLN A 56 8.89 4.64 -0.37
C GLN A 56 9.46 3.34 0.16
N THR A 57 9.96 3.37 1.39
CA THR A 57 10.47 2.17 2.05
C THR A 57 9.34 1.38 2.69
N LEU A 58 9.59 0.08 2.90
CA LEU A 58 8.64 -0.78 3.59
C LEU A 58 8.32 -0.25 4.98
N ASP A 59 9.33 0.23 5.69
CA ASP A 59 9.16 0.77 7.03
C ASP A 59 8.26 2.02 7.03
N THR A 60 8.44 2.88 6.03
CA THR A 60 7.64 4.11 5.91
C THR A 60 6.17 3.81 5.69
N VAL A 61 5.85 2.86 4.82
CA VAL A 61 4.47 2.58 4.41
C VAL A 61 3.79 1.60 5.35
N PHE A 62 4.48 0.56 5.79
CA PHE A 62 3.93 -0.54 6.58
C PHE A 62 4.54 -0.67 7.96
N GLY A 63 5.49 0.17 8.31
CA GLY A 63 6.14 0.10 9.60
C GLY A 63 5.19 0.42 10.74
N VAL A 64 5.41 -0.24 11.88
CA VAL A 64 4.67 0.03 13.10
C VAL A 64 5.38 1.16 13.83
N GLU A 65 4.66 2.23 14.11
CA GLU A 65 5.25 3.33 14.85
C GLU A 65 5.53 2.87 16.28
N PRO A 66 6.69 3.24 16.83
CA PRO A 66 6.96 2.95 18.23
C PRO A 66 5.93 3.65 19.12
N SER A 67 5.38 2.89 20.02
CA SER A 67 4.40 3.40 20.97
C SER A 67 5.03 4.31 22.00
#